data_dc18ad6fc6dc734be56fc4f64335efb0
#
_entry.id   dc18ad6fc6dc734be56fc4f64335efb0
#
_cell.length_a   1.000
_cell.length_b   1.000
_cell.length_c   1.000
_cell.angle_alpha   90.00
_cell.angle_beta   90.00
_cell.angle_gamma   90.00
#
_symmetry.space_group_name_H-M   'P 1'
#
loop_
_entity.id
_entity.type
_entity.pdbx_description
1 polymer ?
#
loop_
_entity_poly.entity_id
_entity_poly.type
_entity_poly.pdbx_seq_one_letter_code
_entity_poly.pdbx_strand_id
1 'polypeptide(L)'
;MKVVVFDTNVLLDLFVFNDFRALHLKQALIEGKIDALATPNTLEEFADVIARPLFSLDEMQQEKIRQQWHGLARVMDDKNLAKAPWICQDPDDQVFLDLAYNAKPCILISKDNAVLRFSNQAAKEQVLITADYNAPIL
;
A
#
# COMPACT_ATOMS: atom_id res chain seq x y z
N MET A 1 -1.46 2.84 17.27
CA MET A 1 -0.99 3.18 15.93
C MET A 1 -1.77 2.34 14.92
N LYS A 2 -2.32 2.97 13.91
CA LYS A 2 -3.11 2.25 12.89
C LYS A 2 -2.19 1.52 11.92
N VAL A 3 -2.55 0.28 11.60
CA VAL A 3 -1.85 -0.54 10.63
C VAL A 3 -2.46 -0.28 9.26
N VAL A 4 -1.63 0.01 8.26
CA VAL A 4 -2.07 0.45 6.93
C VAL A 4 -1.32 -0.31 5.84
N VAL A 5 -2.06 -0.71 4.81
CA VAL A 5 -1.51 -1.26 3.58
C VAL A 5 -1.87 -0.30 2.44
N PHE A 6 -0.88 0.03 1.61
CA PHE A 6 -1.07 0.87 0.42
C PHE A 6 -0.91 0.02 -0.82
N ASP A 7 -1.86 0.09 -1.76
CA ASP A 7 -1.60 -0.51 -3.05
C ASP A 7 -0.58 0.35 -3.84
N THR A 8 -0.08 -0.18 -4.96
CA THR A 8 0.99 0.47 -5.71
C THR A 8 0.60 1.86 -6.22
N ASN A 9 -0.63 2.06 -6.64
CA ASN A 9 -1.08 3.36 -7.14
C ASN A 9 -1.07 4.43 -6.05
N VAL A 10 -1.38 4.04 -4.80
CA VAL A 10 -1.31 4.95 -3.66
C VAL A 10 0.15 5.30 -3.36
N LEU A 11 1.06 4.34 -3.45
CA LEU A 11 2.49 4.58 -3.28
C LEU A 11 3.02 5.56 -4.33
N LEU A 12 2.51 5.49 -5.56
CA LEU A 12 2.87 6.46 -6.61
C LEU A 12 2.44 7.87 -6.21
N ASP A 13 1.25 8.04 -5.67
CA ASP A 13 0.77 9.36 -5.20
C ASP A 13 1.63 9.89 -4.05
N LEU A 14 2.09 9.01 -3.16
CA LEU A 14 2.89 9.40 -2.01
C LEU A 14 4.33 9.80 -2.39
N PHE A 15 4.97 9.03 -3.27
CA PHE A 15 6.43 9.12 -3.45
C PHE A 15 6.87 9.57 -4.85
N VAL A 16 6.05 9.44 -5.87
CA VAL A 16 6.39 9.83 -7.23
C VAL A 16 5.71 11.13 -7.62
N PHE A 17 4.40 11.17 -7.52
CA PHE A 17 3.62 12.35 -7.91
C PHE A 17 3.59 13.42 -6.83
N ASN A 18 3.87 13.06 -5.59
CA ASN A 18 3.76 13.95 -4.43
C ASN A 18 2.40 14.67 -4.44
N ASP A 19 1.35 13.90 -4.65
CA ASP A 19 -0.02 14.41 -4.76
C ASP A 19 -0.39 15.13 -3.47
N PHE A 20 -0.90 16.37 -3.60
CA PHE A 20 -1.22 17.17 -2.42
C PHE A 20 -2.32 16.51 -1.56
N ARG A 21 -3.20 15.70 -2.16
CA ARG A 21 -4.24 14.98 -1.41
C ARG A 21 -3.64 13.92 -0.49
N ALA A 22 -2.43 13.44 -0.79
CA ALA A 22 -1.72 12.46 0.01
C ALA A 22 -0.70 13.08 0.97
N LEU A 23 -0.58 14.41 1.01
CA LEU A 23 0.46 15.09 1.77
C LEU A 23 0.38 14.79 3.27
N HIS A 24 -0.83 14.87 3.86
CA HIS A 24 -1.01 14.60 5.28
C HIS A 24 -0.73 13.14 5.62
N LEU A 25 -1.10 12.23 4.72
CA LEU A 25 -0.83 10.80 4.89
C LEU A 25 0.68 10.53 4.86
N LYS A 26 1.39 11.11 3.90
CA LYS A 26 2.85 10.99 3.81
C LYS A 26 3.52 11.54 5.06
N GLN A 27 3.06 12.69 5.53
CA GLN A 27 3.61 13.32 6.73
C GLN A 27 3.40 12.44 7.97
N ALA A 28 2.22 11.87 8.13
CA ALA A 28 1.92 10.95 9.23
C ALA A 28 2.82 9.70 9.18
N LEU A 29 3.08 9.21 7.97
CA LEU A 29 3.98 8.06 7.76
C LEU A 29 5.41 8.42 8.18
N ILE A 30 5.92 9.56 7.73
CA ILE A 30 7.28 10.03 8.08
C ILE A 30 7.42 10.26 9.59
N GLU A 31 6.39 10.78 10.23
CA GLU A 31 6.38 11.04 11.67
C GLU A 31 6.17 9.80 12.53
N GLY A 32 5.98 8.63 11.92
CA GLY A 32 5.79 7.38 12.64
C GLY A 32 4.43 7.23 13.31
N LYS A 33 3.42 7.93 12.82
CA LYS A 33 2.06 7.90 13.39
C LYS A 33 1.22 6.76 12.87
N ILE A 34 1.66 6.11 11.79
CA ILE A 34 0.98 4.95 11.21
C ILE A 34 2.01 3.85 10.98
N ASP A 35 1.54 2.59 11.04
CA ASP A 35 2.36 1.40 10.82
C ASP A 35 2.07 0.86 9.41
N ALA A 36 2.88 1.26 8.43
CA ALA A 36 2.70 0.86 7.04
C ALA A 36 3.41 -0.46 6.78
N LEU A 37 2.72 -1.37 6.10
CA LEU A 37 3.22 -2.72 5.85
C LEU A 37 3.60 -2.89 4.38
N ALA A 38 4.62 -3.70 4.17
CA ALA A 38 5.03 -4.17 2.85
C ALA A 38 5.48 -5.62 2.94
N THR A 39 5.68 -6.24 1.79
CA THR A 39 6.32 -7.55 1.67
C THR A 39 7.43 -7.45 0.63
N PRO A 40 8.36 -8.41 0.57
CA PRO A 40 9.33 -8.43 -0.53
C PRO A 40 8.68 -8.33 -1.91
N ASN A 41 7.56 -9.01 -2.13
CA ASN A 41 6.85 -8.94 -3.41
C ASN A 41 6.29 -7.55 -3.70
N THR A 42 5.70 -6.88 -2.71
CA THR A 42 5.16 -5.53 -2.93
C THR A 42 6.26 -4.50 -3.13
N LEU A 43 7.39 -4.66 -2.44
CA LEU A 43 8.56 -3.80 -2.64
C LEU A 43 9.12 -3.96 -4.06
N GLU A 44 9.25 -5.20 -4.54
CA GLU A 44 9.74 -5.49 -5.88
C GLU A 44 8.80 -4.95 -6.95
N GLU A 45 7.48 -5.15 -6.78
CA GLU A 45 6.49 -4.62 -7.72
C GLU A 45 6.59 -3.10 -7.82
N PHE A 46 6.68 -2.42 -6.70
CA PHE A 46 6.82 -0.96 -6.70
C PHE A 46 8.10 -0.52 -7.44
N ALA A 47 9.22 -1.21 -7.18
CA ALA A 47 10.48 -0.93 -7.88
C ALA A 47 10.33 -1.10 -9.40
N ASP A 48 9.66 -2.15 -9.84
CA ASP A 48 9.43 -2.41 -11.26
C ASP A 48 8.55 -1.35 -11.89
N VAL A 49 7.51 -0.93 -11.19
CA VAL A 49 6.57 0.08 -11.68
C VAL A 49 7.27 1.43 -11.87
N ILE A 50 8.02 1.90 -10.86
CA ILE A 50 8.67 3.22 -10.96
C ILE A 50 9.82 3.25 -11.97
N ALA A 51 10.33 2.08 -12.37
CA ALA A 51 11.36 1.97 -13.42
C ALA A 51 10.80 2.15 -14.82
N ARG A 52 9.47 2.17 -15.00
CA ARG A 52 8.85 2.31 -16.33
C ARG A 52 9.13 3.69 -16.92
N PRO A 53 9.41 3.75 -18.25
CA PRO A 53 9.69 5.04 -18.93
C PRO A 53 8.61 6.10 -18.74
N LEU A 54 7.36 5.67 -18.52
CA LEU A 54 6.23 6.56 -18.29
C LEU A 54 6.49 7.58 -17.18
N PHE A 55 7.24 7.20 -16.14
CA PHE A 55 7.48 8.07 -14.99
C PHE A 55 8.71 8.96 -15.16
N SER A 56 9.53 8.73 -16.18
CA SER A 56 10.71 9.54 -16.52
C SER A 56 11.66 9.75 -15.33
N LEU A 57 11.81 8.71 -14.51
CA LEU A 57 12.72 8.74 -13.35
C LEU A 57 14.06 8.12 -13.74
N ASP A 58 15.16 8.81 -13.44
CA ASP A 58 16.49 8.23 -13.62
C ASP A 58 16.81 7.22 -12.51
N GLU A 59 17.92 6.51 -12.66
CA GLU A 59 18.31 5.47 -11.70
C GLU A 59 18.49 6.01 -10.28
N MET A 60 19.08 7.19 -10.15
CA MET A 60 19.29 7.82 -8.85
C MET A 60 17.97 8.19 -8.18
N GLN A 61 17.02 8.75 -8.95
CA GLN A 61 15.69 9.08 -8.45
C GLN A 61 14.92 7.83 -8.01
N GLN A 62 14.99 6.76 -8.81
CA GLN A 62 14.36 5.47 -8.48
C GLN A 62 14.91 4.90 -7.18
N GLU A 63 16.25 4.89 -7.05
CA GLU A 63 16.90 4.37 -5.85
C GLU A 63 16.49 5.14 -4.60
N LYS A 64 16.43 6.47 -4.69
CA LYS A 64 16.02 7.32 -3.57
C LYS A 64 14.59 7.02 -3.13
N ILE A 65 13.69 6.83 -4.09
CA ILE A 65 12.29 6.50 -3.80
C ILE A 65 12.19 5.12 -3.14
N ARG A 66 12.89 4.11 -3.67
CA ARG A 66 12.91 2.76 -3.09
C ARG A 66 13.39 2.78 -1.65
N GLN A 67 14.49 3.49 -1.40
CA GLN A 67 15.06 3.58 -0.05
C GLN A 67 14.12 4.28 0.92
N GLN A 68 13.46 5.35 0.48
CA GLN A 68 12.52 6.07 1.33
C GLN A 68 11.35 5.16 1.75
N TRP A 69 10.71 4.50 0.79
CA TRP A 69 9.58 3.62 1.11
C TRP A 69 10.01 2.44 1.97
N HIS A 70 11.10 1.77 1.59
CA HIS A 70 11.61 0.63 2.36
C HIS A 70 11.94 1.02 3.80
N GLY A 71 12.51 2.21 4.00
CA GLY A 71 12.86 2.70 5.34
C GLY A 71 11.65 3.05 6.21
N LEU A 72 10.49 3.33 5.59
CA LEU A 72 9.27 3.68 6.29
C LEU A 72 8.34 2.48 6.53
N ALA A 73 8.50 1.42 5.74
CA ALA A 73 7.62 0.26 5.79
C ALA A 73 8.13 -0.80 6.76
N ARG A 74 7.19 -1.47 7.43
CA ARG A 74 7.50 -2.70 8.17
C ARG A 74 7.28 -3.87 7.22
N VAL A 75 8.33 -4.66 6.97
CA VAL A 75 8.30 -5.72 5.97
C VAL A 75 7.89 -7.03 6.61
N MET A 76 6.85 -7.66 6.05
CA MET A 76 6.37 -8.98 6.43
C MET A 76 6.76 -9.99 5.36
N ASP A 77 6.86 -11.27 5.76
CA ASP A 77 7.26 -12.35 4.86
C ASP A 77 6.05 -12.81 4.02
N ASP A 78 6.17 -12.78 2.70
CA ASP A 78 5.13 -13.28 1.78
C ASP A 78 4.76 -14.73 2.04
N LYS A 79 5.74 -15.55 2.44
CA LYS A 79 5.55 -17.00 2.59
C LYS A 79 4.61 -17.36 3.72
N ASN A 80 4.44 -16.48 4.69
CA ASN A 80 3.62 -16.73 5.88
C ASN A 80 2.23 -16.13 5.78
N LEU A 81 1.87 -15.51 4.65
CA LEU A 81 0.56 -14.90 4.49
C LEU A 81 -0.49 -15.95 4.15
N ALA A 82 -1.52 -16.04 4.98
CA ALA A 82 -2.73 -16.77 4.65
C ALA A 82 -3.48 -16.02 3.55
N LYS A 83 -4.13 -16.72 2.65
CA LYS A 83 -4.91 -16.07 1.59
C LYS A 83 -6.20 -15.50 2.15
N ALA A 84 -6.49 -14.25 1.77
CA ALA A 84 -7.78 -13.64 2.09
C ALA A 84 -8.91 -14.38 1.37
N PRO A 85 -10.11 -14.42 1.97
CA PRO A 85 -11.27 -15.05 1.31
C PRO A 85 -11.79 -14.26 0.10
N TRP A 86 -11.26 -13.07 -0.11
CA TRP A 86 -11.65 -12.20 -1.24
C TRP A 86 -10.65 -12.40 -2.37
N ILE A 87 -11.11 -12.93 -3.49
CA ILE A 87 -10.23 -13.25 -4.63
C ILE A 87 -10.34 -12.14 -5.66
N CYS A 88 -9.24 -11.41 -5.85
CA CYS A 88 -9.15 -10.30 -6.79
C CYS A 88 -9.10 -10.81 -8.23
N GLN A 89 -9.76 -10.09 -9.14
CA GLN A 89 -9.70 -10.40 -10.57
C GLN A 89 -8.29 -10.26 -11.12
N ASP A 90 -7.55 -9.27 -10.63
CA ASP A 90 -6.13 -9.09 -10.97
C ASP A 90 -5.27 -9.82 -9.95
N PRO A 91 -4.57 -10.89 -10.36
CA PRO A 91 -3.72 -11.65 -9.43
C PRO A 91 -2.62 -10.80 -8.80
N ASP A 92 -2.16 -9.74 -9.49
CA ASP A 92 -1.10 -8.87 -8.98
C ASP A 92 -1.55 -8.05 -7.77
N ASP A 93 -2.86 -7.80 -7.65
CA ASP A 93 -3.42 -7.03 -6.53
C ASP A 93 -3.81 -7.91 -5.34
N GLN A 94 -3.83 -9.23 -5.52
CA GLN A 94 -4.22 -10.16 -4.45
C GLN A 94 -3.35 -10.03 -3.22
N VAL A 95 -2.06 -9.75 -3.40
CA VAL A 95 -1.11 -9.63 -2.28
C VAL A 95 -1.53 -8.54 -1.28
N PHE A 96 -2.13 -7.45 -1.75
CA PHE A 96 -2.58 -6.37 -0.86
C PHE A 96 -3.76 -6.81 0.01
N LEU A 97 -4.68 -7.57 -0.56
CA LEU A 97 -5.81 -8.14 0.18
C LEU A 97 -5.32 -9.17 1.21
N ASP A 98 -4.39 -10.04 0.81
CA ASP A 98 -3.82 -11.05 1.70
C ASP A 98 -3.07 -10.38 2.85
N LEU A 99 -2.26 -9.37 2.55
CA LEU A 99 -1.49 -8.64 3.56
C LEU A 99 -2.42 -7.97 4.58
N ALA A 100 -3.45 -7.28 4.11
CA ALA A 100 -4.42 -6.61 4.97
C ALA A 100 -5.20 -7.64 5.83
N TYR A 101 -5.58 -8.75 5.25
CA TYR A 101 -6.29 -9.82 5.97
C TYR A 101 -5.45 -10.37 7.12
N ASN A 102 -4.15 -10.59 6.87
CA ASN A 102 -3.24 -11.10 7.91
C ASN A 102 -2.90 -10.07 8.98
N ALA A 103 -3.03 -8.79 8.68
CA ALA A 103 -2.69 -7.70 9.58
C ALA A 103 -3.89 -7.09 10.30
N LYS A 104 -5.07 -7.68 10.17
CA LYS A 104 -6.30 -7.15 10.77
C LYS A 104 -6.18 -6.99 12.29
N PRO A 105 -6.73 -5.91 12.89
CA PRO A 105 -7.45 -4.83 12.23
C PRO A 105 -6.51 -3.94 11.42
N CYS A 106 -6.91 -3.58 10.20
CA CYS A 106 -6.04 -2.93 9.23
C CYS A 106 -6.84 -2.02 8.30
N ILE A 107 -6.18 -1.01 7.77
CA ILE A 107 -6.75 -0.15 6.73
C ILE A 107 -5.99 -0.43 5.44
N LEU A 108 -6.71 -0.82 4.38
CA LEU A 108 -6.14 -0.96 3.04
C LEU A 108 -6.61 0.21 2.19
N ILE A 109 -5.66 1.04 1.77
CA ILE A 109 -5.96 2.18 0.91
C ILE A 109 -5.67 1.81 -0.54
N SER A 110 -6.70 1.92 -1.37
CA SER A 110 -6.64 1.60 -2.79
C SER A 110 -7.58 2.51 -3.56
N LYS A 111 -7.22 2.80 -4.81
CA LYS A 111 -8.09 3.50 -5.77
C LYS A 111 -8.64 2.54 -6.82
N ASP A 112 -8.26 1.28 -6.76
CA ASP A 112 -8.63 0.27 -7.75
C ASP A 112 -9.98 -0.34 -7.40
N ASN A 113 -10.94 -0.25 -8.32
CA ASN A 113 -12.28 -0.82 -8.12
C ASN A 113 -12.25 -2.34 -7.94
N ALA A 114 -11.26 -3.03 -8.52
CA ALA A 114 -11.10 -4.47 -8.34
C ALA A 114 -10.80 -4.83 -6.88
N VAL A 115 -10.22 -3.92 -6.12
CA VAL A 115 -9.96 -4.06 -4.67
C VAL A 115 -11.11 -3.49 -3.86
N LEU A 116 -11.56 -2.28 -4.19
CA LEU A 116 -12.61 -1.57 -3.46
C LEU A 116 -13.95 -2.33 -3.44
N ARG A 117 -14.21 -3.17 -4.42
CA ARG A 117 -15.43 -3.99 -4.47
C ARG A 117 -15.58 -4.90 -3.27
N PHE A 118 -14.52 -5.22 -2.56
CA PHE A 118 -14.53 -6.08 -1.38
C PHE A 118 -14.74 -5.32 -0.07
N SER A 119 -14.99 -4.01 -0.11
CA SER A 119 -15.07 -3.16 1.10
C SER A 119 -16.06 -3.70 2.14
N ASN A 120 -17.25 -4.12 1.70
CA ASN A 120 -18.29 -4.60 2.63
C ASN A 120 -17.91 -5.94 3.27
N GLN A 121 -17.35 -6.85 2.48
CA GLN A 121 -16.94 -8.17 2.97
C GLN A 121 -15.74 -8.03 3.92
N ALA A 122 -14.78 -7.19 3.54
CA ALA A 122 -13.59 -6.97 4.34
C ALA A 122 -13.90 -6.32 5.69
N ALA A 123 -14.88 -5.43 5.73
CA ALA A 123 -15.30 -4.79 6.98
C ALA A 123 -15.73 -5.80 8.04
N LYS A 124 -16.32 -6.91 7.63
CA LYS A 124 -16.72 -8.00 8.54
C LYS A 124 -15.53 -8.70 9.17
N GLU A 125 -14.36 -8.58 8.55
CA GLU A 125 -13.09 -9.16 9.02
C GLU A 125 -12.17 -8.09 9.58
N GLN A 126 -12.71 -6.93 9.97
CA GLN A 126 -11.93 -5.83 10.55
C GLN A 126 -10.87 -5.26 9.61
N VAL A 127 -11.13 -5.29 8.31
CA VAL A 127 -10.31 -4.63 7.31
C VAL A 127 -11.14 -3.54 6.65
N LEU A 128 -10.68 -2.28 6.80
CA LEU A 128 -11.30 -1.15 6.12
C LEU A 128 -10.61 -0.94 4.79
N ILE A 129 -11.30 -1.24 3.69
CA ILE A 129 -10.81 -0.95 2.33
C ILE A 129 -11.43 0.37 1.90
N THR A 130 -10.61 1.36 1.57
CA THR A 130 -11.09 2.70 1.25
C THR A 130 -10.14 3.42 0.29
N ALA A 131 -10.69 4.34 -0.48
CA ALA A 131 -9.92 5.28 -1.30
C ALA A 131 -9.64 6.60 -0.54
N ASP A 132 -10.09 6.72 0.69
CA ASP A 132 -9.93 7.94 1.49
C ASP A 132 -8.55 7.97 2.15
N TYR A 133 -7.71 8.89 1.71
CA TYR A 133 -6.36 9.07 2.23
C TYR A 133 -6.33 9.59 3.67
N ASN A 134 -7.43 10.13 4.15
CA ASN A 134 -7.49 10.65 5.52
C ASN A 134 -7.90 9.58 6.54
N ALA A 135 -8.38 8.43 6.09
CA ALA A 135 -8.86 7.38 7.00
C ALA A 135 -7.83 6.97 8.08
N PRO A 136 -6.51 6.81 7.75
CA PRO A 136 -5.54 6.45 8.77
C PRO A 136 -5.20 7.58 9.75
N ILE A 137 -5.57 8.82 9.41
CA ILE A 137 -5.17 10.01 10.16
C ILE A 137 -6.26 10.45 11.14
N LEU A 138 -7.49 10.02 10.90
CA LEU A 138 -8.65 10.38 11.72
C LEU A 138 -8.66 9.69 13.08
#